data_ad8cc38cec3407197a5e7c1143d3d845
#
_entry.id   ad8cc38cec3407197a5e7c1143d3d845
#
_cell.length_a   1.000
_cell.length_b   1.000
_cell.length_c   1.000
_cell.angle_alpha   90.00
_cell.angle_beta   90.00
_cell.angle_gamma   90.00
#
_symmetry.space_group_name_H-M   'P 1'
#
loop_
_entity.id
_entity.type
_entity.pdbx_description
1 polymer ?
#
loop_
_entity_poly.entity_id
_entity_poly.type
_entity_poly.pdbx_seq_one_letter_code
_entity_poly.pdbx_strand_id
1 'polypeptide(L)'
;MDRNQIVQPENIVCKKPTLMNDNNMHYCPGCSHGVVHKLIAEVIEEMGMEDKAVGVSPVGCAVFAYNYIDIDWQEAAHGRAPALATGIKRCWPDRLVFTYQGDGDLACIGTCETIHALNRGENIVIIFVNNAIYGMTGGQMAPTTLIGQKTSTCPYGRDPQLHGYPLKMADIAAGLEGTCYVTRQSVESVASINKAKKALRKAFEASMAGKGSSLVEFVSTCNSGWKLTPAKANEWMKENMFTFYPNGDLKDTTDK
;
A
#
# COMPACT_ATOMS: atom_id res chain seq x y z
N MET A 1 37.16 17.79 -3.92
CA MET A 1 36.10 18.32 -4.78
C MET A 1 35.24 19.27 -3.97
N ASP A 2 35.07 20.49 -4.48
CA ASP A 2 34.20 21.46 -3.82
C ASP A 2 32.75 20.96 -3.88
N ARG A 3 32.05 21.00 -2.73
CA ARG A 3 30.64 20.59 -2.62
C ARG A 3 29.76 21.32 -3.64
N ASN A 4 30.05 22.59 -3.94
CA ASN A 4 29.32 23.40 -4.92
C ASN A 4 29.52 22.95 -6.36
N GLN A 5 30.57 22.15 -6.67
CA GLN A 5 30.79 21.56 -7.99
C GLN A 5 30.05 20.25 -8.18
N ILE A 6 29.68 19.56 -7.08
CA ILE A 6 28.97 18.27 -7.13
C ILE A 6 27.47 18.49 -7.14
N VAL A 7 26.98 19.48 -6.35
CA VAL A 7 25.55 19.78 -6.21
C VAL A 7 25.14 20.78 -7.29
N GLN A 8 25.10 20.35 -8.53
CA GLN A 8 24.60 21.15 -9.67
C GLN A 8 23.31 20.50 -10.19
N PRO A 9 22.36 21.29 -10.73
CA PRO A 9 21.09 20.78 -11.26
C PRO A 9 21.23 19.61 -12.24
N GLU A 10 22.25 19.67 -13.10
CA GLU A 10 22.56 18.62 -14.08
C GLU A 10 23.07 17.32 -13.46
N ASN A 11 23.54 17.34 -12.24
CA ASN A 11 24.03 16.17 -11.51
C ASN A 11 22.94 15.50 -10.63
N ILE A 12 21.71 16.03 -10.66
CA ILE A 12 20.60 15.48 -9.89
C ILE A 12 20.12 14.17 -10.54
N VAL A 13 20.45 13.05 -9.90
CA VAL A 13 19.99 11.72 -10.32
C VAL A 13 18.61 11.38 -9.76
N CYS A 14 18.29 11.89 -8.58
CA CYS A 14 17.01 11.67 -7.92
C CYS A 14 16.69 12.85 -7.02
N LYS A 15 15.45 13.34 -7.08
CA LYS A 15 14.95 14.40 -6.19
C LYS A 15 13.74 13.91 -5.41
N LYS A 16 13.44 14.57 -4.31
CA LYS A 16 12.16 14.38 -3.61
C LYS A 16 11.03 14.88 -4.55
N PRO A 17 9.92 14.15 -4.70
CA PRO A 17 8.75 14.64 -5.41
C PRO A 17 8.28 15.98 -4.83
N THR A 18 7.80 16.89 -5.68
CA THR A 18 7.31 18.21 -5.24
C THR A 18 6.03 18.09 -4.43
N LEU A 19 5.24 17.06 -4.69
CA LEU A 19 4.05 16.73 -3.91
C LEU A 19 4.34 16.28 -2.47
N MET A 20 5.56 15.86 -2.17
CA MET A 20 5.93 15.55 -0.79
C MET A 20 6.39 16.81 -0.08
N ASN A 21 5.66 17.22 0.96
CA ASN A 21 6.07 18.34 1.82
C ASN A 21 7.27 18.01 2.73
N ASP A 22 7.69 18.97 3.55
CA ASP A 22 8.86 18.85 4.44
C ASP A 22 8.50 18.41 5.88
N ASN A 23 7.26 17.97 6.10
CA ASN A 23 6.84 17.49 7.41
C ASN A 23 7.58 16.21 7.78
N ASN A 24 8.00 16.13 9.04
CA ASN A 24 8.58 14.90 9.58
C ASN A 24 7.55 13.79 9.60
N MET A 25 7.84 12.68 8.93
CA MET A 25 6.97 11.53 8.93
C MET A 25 6.91 10.87 10.32
N HIS A 26 5.71 10.47 10.74
CA HIS A 26 5.49 9.73 11.99
C HIS A 26 5.89 8.26 11.90
N TYR A 27 6.17 7.75 10.69
CA TYR A 27 6.55 6.35 10.50
C TYR A 27 7.85 6.00 11.21
N CYS A 28 7.94 4.79 11.70
CA CYS A 28 9.16 4.27 12.32
C CYS A 28 10.33 4.33 11.34
N PRO A 29 11.54 4.71 11.79
CA PRO A 29 12.73 4.70 10.94
C PRO A 29 12.95 3.30 10.33
N GLY A 30 13.09 3.24 9.00
CA GLY A 30 13.26 1.98 8.25
C GLY A 30 11.96 1.25 7.92
N CYS A 31 10.80 1.83 8.22
CA CYS A 31 9.51 1.31 7.77
C CYS A 31 9.30 1.57 6.27
N SER A 32 8.69 0.61 5.57
CA SER A 32 8.43 0.71 4.11
C SER A 32 7.45 1.82 3.72
N HIS A 33 6.62 2.31 4.65
CA HIS A 33 5.64 3.37 4.36
C HIS A 33 6.26 4.60 3.71
N GLY A 34 7.43 5.07 4.17
CA GLY A 34 8.08 6.24 3.59
C GLY A 34 8.46 6.06 2.12
N VAL A 35 8.89 4.85 1.72
CA VAL A 35 9.19 4.52 0.32
C VAL A 35 7.91 4.44 -0.51
N VAL A 36 6.86 3.80 0.01
CA VAL A 36 5.56 3.70 -0.69
C VAL A 36 4.96 5.09 -0.90
N HIS A 37 4.99 5.98 0.10
CA HIS A 37 4.56 7.37 -0.03
C HIS A 37 5.30 8.10 -1.16
N LYS A 38 6.64 7.95 -1.20
CA LYS A 38 7.44 8.55 -2.26
C LYS A 38 7.01 8.04 -3.63
N LEU A 39 6.77 6.74 -3.79
CA LEU A 39 6.31 6.16 -5.05
C LEU A 39 4.94 6.68 -5.48
N ILE A 40 4.00 6.83 -4.54
CA ILE A 40 2.68 7.40 -4.81
C ILE A 40 2.83 8.82 -5.35
N ALA A 41 3.58 9.68 -4.65
CA ALA A 41 3.81 11.06 -5.04
C ALA A 41 4.52 11.17 -6.40
N GLU A 42 5.58 10.37 -6.63
CA GLU A 42 6.31 10.34 -7.89
C GLU A 42 5.40 9.95 -9.07
N VAL A 43 4.57 8.92 -8.90
CA VAL A 43 3.70 8.45 -9.98
C VAL A 43 2.60 9.46 -10.30
N ILE A 44 1.99 10.08 -9.30
CA ILE A 44 0.97 11.14 -9.49
C ILE A 44 1.60 12.32 -10.25
N GLU A 45 2.78 12.79 -9.83
CA GLU A 45 3.51 13.90 -10.46
C GLU A 45 3.92 13.57 -11.90
N GLU A 46 4.44 12.38 -12.16
CA GLU A 46 4.80 11.94 -13.50
C GLU A 46 3.61 11.72 -14.45
N MET A 47 2.41 11.54 -13.92
CA MET A 47 1.17 11.44 -14.67
C MET A 47 0.49 12.80 -14.87
N GLY A 48 0.99 13.88 -14.26
CA GLY A 48 0.36 15.21 -14.28
C GLY A 48 -1.04 15.21 -13.65
N MET A 49 -1.19 14.47 -12.54
CA MET A 49 -2.49 14.27 -11.89
C MET A 49 -2.59 14.97 -10.52
N GLU A 50 -1.70 15.92 -10.23
CA GLU A 50 -1.59 16.59 -8.93
C GLU A 50 -2.93 17.22 -8.50
N ASP A 51 -3.56 17.97 -9.40
CA ASP A 51 -4.84 18.65 -9.16
C ASP A 51 -6.07 17.71 -9.30
N LYS A 52 -5.86 16.44 -9.63
CA LYS A 52 -6.94 15.48 -9.89
C LYS A 52 -6.87 14.25 -9.01
N ALA A 53 -5.81 14.07 -8.23
CA ALA A 53 -5.67 12.93 -7.34
C ALA A 53 -6.43 13.18 -6.03
N VAL A 54 -7.18 12.18 -5.59
CA VAL A 54 -7.86 12.16 -4.30
C VAL A 54 -7.47 10.89 -3.56
N GLY A 55 -6.75 11.06 -2.45
CA GLY A 55 -6.39 9.97 -1.56
C GLY A 55 -7.46 9.75 -0.48
N VAL A 56 -7.72 8.51 -0.12
CA VAL A 56 -8.55 8.15 1.02
C VAL A 56 -7.70 7.41 2.04
N SER A 57 -7.44 8.04 3.18
CA SER A 57 -6.68 7.45 4.28
C SER A 57 -7.62 7.00 5.40
N PRO A 58 -7.56 5.74 5.80
CA PRO A 58 -8.32 5.23 6.93
C PRO A 58 -7.48 5.17 8.21
N VAL A 59 -7.95 4.44 9.20
CA VAL A 59 -7.29 4.28 10.50
C VAL A 59 -6.11 3.29 10.45
N GLY A 60 -5.05 3.60 11.16
CA GLY A 60 -3.81 2.83 11.26
C GLY A 60 -2.58 3.67 10.88
N CYS A 61 -1.45 3.04 10.60
CA CYS A 61 -0.23 3.78 10.24
C CYS A 61 -0.40 4.69 9.01
N ALA A 62 -1.33 4.38 8.13
CA ALA A 62 -1.63 5.15 6.92
C ALA A 62 -2.46 6.43 7.18
N VAL A 63 -3.05 6.61 8.37
CA VAL A 63 -4.01 7.67 8.66
C VAL A 63 -3.49 9.08 8.35
N PHE A 64 -2.24 9.38 8.68
CA PHE A 64 -1.67 10.71 8.47
C PHE A 64 -1.03 10.93 7.09
N ALA A 65 -1.40 10.13 6.08
CA ALA A 65 -0.88 10.29 4.71
C ALA A 65 -1.10 11.71 4.17
N TYR A 66 -2.23 12.33 4.51
CA TYR A 66 -2.59 13.70 4.17
C TYR A 66 -1.62 14.77 4.71
N ASN A 67 -0.82 14.45 5.72
CA ASN A 67 0.19 15.37 6.25
C ASN A 67 1.48 15.41 5.42
N TYR A 68 1.65 14.50 4.44
CA TYR A 68 2.92 14.28 3.76
C TYR A 68 2.87 14.41 2.24
N ILE A 69 1.69 14.22 1.65
CA ILE A 69 1.48 14.32 0.20
C ILE A 69 0.44 15.42 -0.04
N ASP A 70 0.81 16.42 -0.81
CA ASP A 70 0.02 17.62 -1.09
C ASP A 70 -0.92 17.38 -2.29
N ILE A 71 -2.00 16.66 -2.02
CA ILE A 71 -3.15 16.42 -2.91
C ILE A 71 -4.42 16.51 -2.08
N ASP A 72 -5.58 16.36 -2.70
CA ASP A 72 -6.84 16.24 -1.96
C ASP A 72 -6.90 14.93 -1.17
N TRP A 73 -7.29 15.01 0.10
CA TRP A 73 -7.46 13.86 0.97
C TRP A 73 -8.80 13.86 1.68
N GLN A 74 -9.33 12.66 1.86
CA GLN A 74 -10.47 12.42 2.74
C GLN A 74 -10.13 11.31 3.74
N GLU A 75 -10.31 11.58 5.03
CA GLU A 75 -10.19 10.54 6.05
C GLU A 75 -11.48 9.71 6.13
N ALA A 76 -11.33 8.38 6.17
CA ALA A 76 -12.43 7.45 6.33
C ALA A 76 -12.44 6.83 7.74
N ALA A 77 -13.61 6.47 8.23
CA ALA A 77 -13.71 5.59 9.39
C ALA A 77 -13.00 4.25 9.10
N HIS A 78 -12.51 3.58 10.16
CA HIS A 78 -11.75 2.34 10.06
C HIS A 78 -12.46 1.28 9.21
N GLY A 79 -11.78 0.79 8.17
CA GLY A 79 -12.27 -0.19 7.22
C GLY A 79 -13.23 0.36 6.14
N ARG A 80 -13.53 1.66 6.12
CA ARG A 80 -14.54 2.24 5.22
C ARG A 80 -13.97 2.99 4.02
N ALA A 81 -12.64 3.00 3.86
CA ALA A 81 -11.99 3.71 2.77
C ALA A 81 -12.48 3.28 1.37
N PRO A 82 -12.67 2.00 1.03
CA PRO A 82 -13.17 1.62 -0.29
C PRO A 82 -14.59 2.09 -0.57
N ALA A 83 -15.46 2.16 0.47
CA ALA A 83 -16.81 2.67 0.33
C ALA A 83 -16.82 4.19 0.09
N LEU A 84 -15.99 4.93 0.84
CA LEU A 84 -15.86 6.37 0.64
C LEU A 84 -15.24 6.70 -0.73
N ALA A 85 -14.17 6.01 -1.11
CA ALA A 85 -13.54 6.13 -2.42
C ALA A 85 -14.52 5.86 -3.58
N THR A 86 -15.38 4.86 -3.44
CA THR A 86 -16.48 4.57 -4.37
C THR A 86 -17.41 5.78 -4.53
N GLY A 87 -17.83 6.39 -3.42
CA GLY A 87 -18.68 7.58 -3.45
C GLY A 87 -18.01 8.75 -4.16
N ILE A 88 -16.76 9.05 -3.81
CA ILE A 88 -15.96 10.12 -4.42
C ILE A 88 -15.81 9.88 -5.93
N LYS A 89 -15.41 8.67 -6.34
CA LYS A 89 -15.21 8.33 -7.76
C LYS A 89 -16.49 8.45 -8.59
N ARG A 90 -17.63 8.08 -8.00
CA ARG A 90 -18.93 8.21 -8.68
C ARG A 90 -19.39 9.65 -8.83
N CYS A 91 -19.08 10.52 -7.84
CA CYS A 91 -19.36 11.95 -7.93
C CYS A 91 -18.41 12.69 -8.88
N TRP A 92 -17.14 12.27 -8.93
CA TRP A 92 -16.09 12.87 -9.75
C TRP A 92 -15.35 11.79 -10.57
N PRO A 93 -15.95 11.33 -11.67
CA PRO A 93 -15.41 10.22 -12.45
C PRO A 93 -14.08 10.51 -13.16
N ASP A 94 -13.73 11.79 -13.35
CA ASP A 94 -12.48 12.26 -13.94
C ASP A 94 -11.30 12.31 -12.95
N ARG A 95 -11.53 12.03 -11.67
CA ARG A 95 -10.50 12.03 -10.64
C ARG A 95 -9.77 10.69 -10.53
N LEU A 96 -8.48 10.76 -10.23
CA LEU A 96 -7.72 9.60 -9.77
C LEU A 96 -8.03 9.38 -8.28
N VAL A 97 -8.83 8.38 -7.98
CA VAL A 97 -9.22 8.06 -6.60
C VAL A 97 -8.53 6.78 -6.14
N PHE A 98 -7.82 6.86 -5.03
CA PHE A 98 -7.15 5.70 -4.44
C PHE A 98 -7.32 5.65 -2.92
N THR A 99 -7.24 4.45 -2.36
CA THR A 99 -7.15 4.24 -0.90
C THR A 99 -5.74 3.85 -0.53
N TYR A 100 -5.32 4.19 0.71
CA TYR A 100 -4.03 3.81 1.25
C TYR A 100 -4.22 3.15 2.62
N GLN A 101 -4.19 1.82 2.68
CA GLN A 101 -4.67 1.03 3.81
C GLN A 101 -3.64 0.01 4.31
N GLY A 102 -3.61 -0.22 5.62
CA GLY A 102 -2.90 -1.35 6.23
C GLY A 102 -3.75 -2.62 6.26
N ASP A 103 -3.13 -3.74 6.65
CA ASP A 103 -3.78 -5.05 6.71
C ASP A 103 -4.89 -5.16 7.76
N GLY A 104 -4.72 -4.51 8.90
CA GLY A 104 -5.78 -4.44 9.92
C GLY A 104 -7.00 -3.66 9.45
N ASP A 105 -6.80 -2.63 8.67
CA ASP A 105 -7.89 -1.84 8.11
C ASP A 105 -8.59 -2.56 6.95
N LEU A 106 -7.84 -2.97 5.94
CA LEU A 106 -8.37 -3.53 4.71
C LEU A 106 -8.84 -4.98 4.88
N ALA A 107 -7.99 -5.83 5.48
CA ALA A 107 -8.19 -7.28 5.51
C ALA A 107 -8.88 -7.77 6.81
N CYS A 108 -9.19 -6.87 7.75
CA CYS A 108 -9.95 -7.18 8.94
C CYS A 108 -11.30 -6.46 8.92
N ILE A 109 -11.34 -5.24 9.47
CA ILE A 109 -12.60 -4.51 9.65
C ILE A 109 -13.22 -4.05 8.32
N GLY A 110 -12.40 -3.84 7.27
CA GLY A 110 -12.82 -3.39 5.94
C GLY A 110 -12.95 -4.48 4.88
N THR A 111 -12.94 -5.75 5.26
CA THR A 111 -12.99 -6.86 4.29
C THR A 111 -14.22 -6.80 3.39
N CYS A 112 -15.40 -6.52 3.96
CA CYS A 112 -16.65 -6.43 3.19
C CYS A 112 -16.62 -5.28 2.20
N GLU A 113 -16.22 -4.08 2.62
CA GLU A 113 -16.12 -2.89 1.78
C GLU A 113 -15.13 -3.10 0.65
N THR A 114 -13.98 -3.69 0.95
CA THR A 114 -12.94 -4.02 -0.03
C THR A 114 -13.46 -4.99 -1.08
N ILE A 115 -14.03 -6.12 -0.66
CA ILE A 115 -14.56 -7.14 -1.59
C ILE A 115 -15.68 -6.56 -2.44
N HIS A 116 -16.62 -5.83 -1.86
CA HIS A 116 -17.74 -5.27 -2.62
C HIS A 116 -17.31 -4.17 -3.58
N ALA A 117 -16.37 -3.31 -3.23
CA ALA A 117 -15.83 -2.30 -4.15
C ALA A 117 -15.11 -2.96 -5.34
N LEU A 118 -14.24 -3.93 -5.05
CA LEU A 118 -13.52 -4.68 -6.08
C LEU A 118 -14.46 -5.49 -6.98
N ASN A 119 -15.43 -6.19 -6.40
CA ASN A 119 -16.39 -7.02 -7.16
C ASN A 119 -17.29 -6.19 -8.08
N ARG A 120 -17.66 -4.97 -7.67
CA ARG A 120 -18.43 -4.05 -8.54
C ARG A 120 -17.58 -3.41 -9.63
N GLY A 121 -16.28 -3.60 -9.66
CA GLY A 121 -15.40 -2.99 -10.65
C GLY A 121 -15.35 -1.46 -10.53
N GLU A 122 -15.39 -0.92 -9.30
CA GLU A 122 -15.26 0.51 -9.09
C GLU A 122 -13.91 1.00 -9.62
N ASN A 123 -13.89 2.07 -10.38
CA ASN A 123 -12.68 2.62 -10.99
C ASN A 123 -11.80 3.32 -9.95
N ILE A 124 -11.40 2.60 -8.93
CA ILE A 124 -10.51 3.05 -7.84
C ILE A 124 -9.28 2.15 -7.74
N VAL A 125 -8.22 2.68 -7.15
CA VAL A 125 -7.02 1.90 -6.84
C VAL A 125 -6.93 1.69 -5.34
N ILE A 126 -6.85 0.44 -4.91
CA ILE A 126 -6.64 0.07 -3.53
C ILE A 126 -5.15 -0.21 -3.32
N ILE A 127 -4.47 0.68 -2.59
CA ILE A 127 -3.08 0.49 -2.17
C ILE A 127 -3.10 -0.13 -0.79
N PHE A 128 -2.58 -1.34 -0.70
CA PHE A 128 -2.64 -2.18 0.47
C PHE A 128 -1.25 -2.47 1.01
N VAL A 129 -0.94 -2.03 2.24
CA VAL A 129 0.32 -2.32 2.93
C VAL A 129 0.13 -3.51 3.86
N ASN A 130 0.71 -4.65 3.48
CA ASN A 130 0.68 -5.89 4.24
C ASN A 130 2.01 -6.07 4.99
N ASN A 131 1.99 -5.83 6.29
CA ASN A 131 3.12 -6.05 7.18
C ASN A 131 2.88 -7.15 8.23
N ALA A 132 1.83 -7.94 8.05
CA ALA A 132 1.48 -9.11 8.86
C ALA A 132 1.28 -8.82 10.36
N ILE A 133 0.91 -7.57 10.73
CA ILE A 133 0.72 -7.18 12.13
C ILE A 133 -0.02 -5.84 12.26
N TYR A 134 -0.78 -5.62 13.34
CA TYR A 134 -1.28 -4.29 13.70
C TYR A 134 -0.13 -3.44 14.26
N GLY A 135 0.56 -2.67 13.41
CA GLY A 135 1.75 -1.92 13.81
C GLY A 135 1.46 -0.77 14.77
N MET A 136 0.46 0.08 14.45
CA MET A 136 0.18 1.32 15.17
C MET A 136 -0.25 1.10 16.63
N THR A 137 -0.99 0.04 16.91
CA THR A 137 -1.60 -0.22 18.22
C THR A 137 -0.75 -1.10 19.14
N GLY A 138 0.46 -1.49 18.74
CA GLY A 138 1.40 -2.19 19.60
C GLY A 138 1.63 -3.67 19.23
N GLY A 139 1.41 -4.04 17.97
CA GLY A 139 1.86 -5.32 17.44
C GLY A 139 0.92 -6.50 17.71
N GLN A 140 -0.39 -6.30 17.63
CA GLN A 140 -1.38 -7.36 17.71
C GLN A 140 -1.41 -8.21 16.43
N MET A 141 -1.95 -9.41 16.55
CA MET A 141 -2.15 -10.31 15.42
C MET A 141 -3.15 -9.73 14.41
N ALA A 142 -2.74 -9.61 13.16
CA ALA A 142 -3.59 -9.22 12.03
C ALA A 142 -4.12 -10.47 11.29
N PRO A 143 -5.13 -10.32 10.42
CA PRO A 143 -5.57 -11.42 9.57
C PRO A 143 -4.46 -12.00 8.70
N THR A 144 -3.49 -11.17 8.33
CA THR A 144 -2.34 -11.51 7.48
C THR A 144 -1.14 -12.10 8.23
N THR A 145 -1.14 -12.11 9.56
CA THR A 145 -0.05 -12.65 10.39
C THR A 145 0.25 -14.10 10.01
N LEU A 146 1.52 -14.43 9.81
CA LEU A 146 1.94 -15.77 9.35
C LEU A 146 1.78 -16.83 10.47
N ILE A 147 1.66 -18.10 10.07
CA ILE A 147 1.69 -19.22 10.98
C ILE A 147 3.00 -19.22 11.76
N GLY A 148 2.93 -19.40 13.07
CA GLY A 148 4.09 -19.35 13.97
C GLY A 148 4.62 -17.95 14.29
N GLN A 149 4.18 -16.90 13.58
CA GLN A 149 4.59 -15.53 13.87
C GLN A 149 4.06 -15.07 15.23
N LYS A 150 4.96 -14.60 16.08
CA LYS A 150 4.63 -14.09 17.42
C LYS A 150 4.17 -12.64 17.35
N THR A 151 3.14 -12.31 18.10
CA THR A 151 2.58 -10.97 18.23
C THR A 151 2.21 -10.67 19.67
N SER A 152 1.83 -9.43 20.01
CA SER A 152 1.45 -9.09 21.40
C SER A 152 0.18 -9.82 21.87
N THR A 153 -0.73 -10.17 20.98
CA THR A 153 -1.94 -10.97 21.29
C THR A 153 -1.79 -12.46 20.99
N CYS A 154 -0.66 -12.88 20.45
CA CYS A 154 -0.35 -14.27 20.14
C CYS A 154 1.13 -14.57 20.47
N PRO A 155 1.52 -14.59 21.77
CA PRO A 155 2.91 -14.64 22.20
C PRO A 155 3.62 -15.96 21.88
N TYR A 156 2.86 -17.04 21.70
CA TYR A 156 3.39 -18.36 21.34
C TYR A 156 3.48 -18.60 19.83
N GLY A 157 2.99 -17.64 19.02
CA GLY A 157 2.89 -17.73 17.58
C GLY A 157 1.49 -18.12 17.11
N ARG A 158 1.13 -17.68 15.89
CA ARG A 158 -0.17 -18.00 15.30
C ARG A 158 -0.33 -19.51 15.11
N ASP A 159 -1.34 -20.07 15.73
CA ASP A 159 -1.73 -21.48 15.59
C ASP A 159 -2.98 -21.54 14.69
N PRO A 160 -2.97 -22.28 13.57
CA PRO A 160 -4.12 -22.37 12.68
C PRO A 160 -5.36 -23.00 13.32
N GLN A 161 -5.22 -23.86 14.33
CA GLN A 161 -6.36 -24.46 15.03
C GLN A 161 -7.08 -23.45 15.94
N LEU A 162 -6.35 -22.48 16.51
CA LEU A 162 -6.91 -21.46 17.40
C LEU A 162 -7.25 -20.17 16.67
N HIS A 163 -6.46 -19.79 15.67
CA HIS A 163 -6.49 -18.44 15.07
C HIS A 163 -6.81 -18.47 13.58
N GLY A 164 -7.02 -19.63 12.98
CA GLY A 164 -7.19 -19.79 11.55
C GLY A 164 -5.93 -19.45 10.73
N TYR A 165 -6.06 -19.48 9.41
CA TYR A 165 -4.96 -19.27 8.48
C TYR A 165 -4.79 -17.79 8.10
N PRO A 166 -3.59 -17.35 7.68
CA PRO A 166 -3.36 -16.02 7.17
C PRO A 166 -4.19 -15.74 5.90
N LEU A 167 -4.80 -14.56 5.84
CA LEU A 167 -5.65 -14.16 4.72
C LEU A 167 -4.81 -13.61 3.56
N LYS A 168 -5.03 -14.13 2.36
CA LYS A 168 -4.38 -13.68 1.11
C LYS A 168 -5.32 -12.78 0.32
N MET A 169 -5.41 -11.50 0.71
CA MET A 169 -6.38 -10.55 0.12
C MET A 169 -6.18 -10.35 -1.38
N ALA A 170 -4.93 -10.24 -1.86
CA ALA A 170 -4.69 -10.09 -3.29
C ALA A 170 -5.11 -11.33 -4.09
N ASP A 171 -4.95 -12.53 -3.54
CA ASP A 171 -5.41 -13.78 -4.19
C ASP A 171 -6.95 -13.80 -4.29
N ILE A 172 -7.66 -13.37 -3.25
CA ILE A 172 -9.12 -13.22 -3.28
C ILE A 172 -9.53 -12.17 -4.31
N ALA A 173 -8.88 -11.01 -4.30
CA ALA A 173 -9.15 -9.93 -5.24
C ALA A 173 -8.94 -10.35 -6.70
N ALA A 174 -7.92 -11.16 -6.99
CA ALA A 174 -7.66 -11.67 -8.33
C ALA A 174 -8.78 -12.57 -8.87
N GLY A 175 -9.52 -13.25 -7.99
CA GLY A 175 -10.68 -14.07 -8.35
C GLY A 175 -11.96 -13.30 -8.63
N LEU A 176 -12.01 -11.99 -8.36
CA LEU A 176 -13.21 -11.17 -8.56
C LEU A 176 -13.26 -10.64 -10.00
N GLU A 177 -14.42 -10.74 -10.66
CA GLU A 177 -14.60 -10.31 -12.06
C GLU A 177 -14.39 -8.78 -12.22
N GLY A 178 -14.77 -7.97 -11.25
CA GLY A 178 -14.68 -6.51 -11.30
C GLY A 178 -13.25 -5.95 -11.20
N THR A 179 -12.24 -6.78 -10.87
CA THR A 179 -10.85 -6.33 -10.84
C THR A 179 -10.20 -6.45 -12.21
N CYS A 180 -9.49 -5.41 -12.65
CA CYS A 180 -8.71 -5.43 -13.88
C CYS A 180 -7.22 -5.68 -13.65
N TYR A 181 -6.68 -5.22 -12.52
CA TYR A 181 -5.28 -5.41 -12.17
C TYR A 181 -5.10 -5.70 -10.68
N VAL A 182 -4.46 -6.82 -10.38
CA VAL A 182 -4.11 -7.22 -9.01
C VAL A 182 -2.66 -7.65 -8.98
N THR A 183 -1.87 -7.01 -8.14
CA THR A 183 -0.43 -7.28 -8.05
C THR A 183 0.06 -7.24 -6.61
N ARG A 184 1.11 -7.99 -6.33
CA ARG A 184 1.84 -7.98 -5.07
C ARG A 184 3.27 -7.54 -5.32
N GLN A 185 3.69 -6.50 -4.66
CA GLN A 185 4.99 -5.87 -4.82
C GLN A 185 5.69 -5.72 -3.46
N SER A 186 6.95 -5.30 -3.48
CA SER A 186 7.73 -4.95 -2.29
C SER A 186 8.68 -3.80 -2.61
N VAL A 187 9.30 -3.21 -1.59
CA VAL A 187 10.17 -2.01 -1.75
C VAL A 187 11.52 -2.18 -1.03
N GLU A 188 11.96 -3.41 -0.83
CA GLU A 188 13.17 -3.75 -0.07
C GLU A 188 14.48 -3.60 -0.86
N SER A 189 14.39 -3.39 -2.15
CA SER A 189 15.55 -3.24 -3.05
C SER A 189 15.25 -2.24 -4.16
N VAL A 190 16.27 -1.68 -4.79
CA VAL A 190 16.12 -0.76 -5.93
C VAL A 190 15.36 -1.43 -7.07
N ALA A 191 15.63 -2.70 -7.35
CA ALA A 191 14.92 -3.45 -8.38
C ALA A 191 13.44 -3.61 -8.07
N SER A 192 13.09 -3.90 -6.81
CA SER A 192 11.71 -4.03 -6.34
C SER A 192 11.00 -2.69 -6.36
N ILE A 193 11.65 -1.60 -5.93
CA ILE A 193 11.12 -0.23 -6.00
C ILE A 193 10.73 0.13 -7.44
N ASN A 194 11.60 -0.15 -8.42
CA ASN A 194 11.32 0.14 -9.82
C ASN A 194 10.15 -0.69 -10.38
N LYS A 195 10.01 -1.95 -9.97
CA LYS A 195 8.86 -2.79 -10.32
C LYS A 195 7.59 -2.26 -9.68
N ALA A 196 7.64 -1.96 -8.40
CA ALA A 196 6.52 -1.40 -7.63
C ALA A 196 6.01 -0.07 -8.22
N LYS A 197 6.92 0.81 -8.64
CA LYS A 197 6.58 2.08 -9.32
C LYS A 197 5.82 1.84 -10.62
N LYS A 198 6.30 0.91 -11.46
CA LYS A 198 5.62 0.53 -12.71
C LYS A 198 4.23 -0.07 -12.45
N ALA A 199 4.12 -0.94 -11.46
CA ALA A 199 2.86 -1.56 -11.07
C ALA A 199 1.84 -0.52 -10.58
N LEU A 200 2.29 0.43 -9.74
CA LEU A 200 1.43 1.51 -9.25
C LEU A 200 0.95 2.42 -10.39
N ARG A 201 1.85 2.81 -11.30
CA ARG A 201 1.49 3.57 -12.51
C ARG A 201 0.44 2.85 -13.34
N LYS A 202 0.65 1.56 -13.62
CA LYS A 202 -0.31 0.74 -14.37
C LYS A 202 -1.69 0.69 -13.72
N ALA A 203 -1.75 0.55 -12.39
CA ALA A 203 -3.00 0.59 -11.64
C ALA A 203 -3.73 1.93 -11.77
N PHE A 204 -2.99 3.05 -11.68
CA PHE A 204 -3.54 4.39 -11.82
C PHE A 204 -4.05 4.63 -13.25
N GLU A 205 -3.28 4.26 -14.28
CA GLU A 205 -3.68 4.35 -15.69
C GLU A 205 -4.93 3.51 -15.97
N ALA A 206 -5.02 2.28 -15.46
CA ALA A 206 -6.19 1.43 -15.62
C ALA A 206 -7.45 2.03 -14.97
N SER A 207 -7.33 2.60 -13.77
CA SER A 207 -8.43 3.31 -13.09
C SER A 207 -8.90 4.53 -13.88
N MET A 208 -7.97 5.34 -14.39
CA MET A 208 -8.32 6.52 -15.19
C MET A 208 -8.92 6.15 -16.57
N ALA A 209 -8.54 5.01 -17.12
CA ALA A 209 -9.12 4.46 -18.34
C ALA A 209 -10.49 3.77 -18.14
N GLY A 210 -11.00 3.70 -16.91
CA GLY A 210 -12.31 3.09 -16.63
C GLY A 210 -12.33 1.57 -16.76
N LYS A 211 -11.20 0.88 -16.60
CA LYS A 211 -11.08 -0.57 -16.81
C LYS A 211 -11.52 -1.43 -15.63
N GLY A 212 -11.93 -0.82 -14.53
CA GLY A 212 -12.34 -1.49 -13.30
C GLY A 212 -11.41 -1.24 -12.13
N SER A 213 -11.56 -2.02 -11.06
CA SER A 213 -10.78 -1.85 -9.84
C SER A 213 -9.37 -2.43 -9.96
N SER A 214 -8.43 -1.78 -9.29
CA SER A 214 -7.07 -2.33 -9.14
C SER A 214 -6.71 -2.47 -7.66
N LEU A 215 -5.94 -3.52 -7.32
CA LEU A 215 -5.36 -3.71 -5.99
C LEU A 215 -3.84 -3.89 -6.12
N VAL A 216 -3.09 -3.01 -5.45
CA VAL A 216 -1.64 -3.08 -5.34
C VAL A 216 -1.27 -3.39 -3.89
N GLU A 217 -0.91 -4.64 -3.61
CA GLU A 217 -0.43 -5.07 -2.30
C GLU A 217 1.08 -4.83 -2.21
N PHE A 218 1.50 -4.14 -1.16
CA PHE A 218 2.91 -3.98 -0.79
C PHE A 218 3.23 -4.87 0.41
N VAL A 219 3.97 -5.95 0.19
CA VAL A 219 4.57 -6.71 1.29
C VAL A 219 5.63 -5.84 1.94
N SER A 220 5.45 -5.56 3.22
CA SER A 220 6.14 -4.51 3.95
C SER A 220 6.71 -5.00 5.26
N THR A 221 7.74 -4.31 5.73
CA THR A 221 8.27 -4.51 7.08
C THR A 221 7.47 -3.74 8.12
N CYS A 222 7.38 -4.30 9.34
CA CYS A 222 7.01 -3.57 10.55
C CYS A 222 8.08 -3.80 11.61
N ASN A 223 9.25 -3.16 11.43
CA ASN A 223 10.41 -3.39 12.29
C ASN A 223 10.12 -3.16 13.78
N SER A 224 9.35 -2.15 14.14
CA SER A 224 8.94 -1.89 15.54
C SER A 224 7.97 -2.94 16.06
N GLY A 225 6.93 -3.28 15.29
CA GLY A 225 5.95 -4.32 15.68
C GLY A 225 6.57 -5.71 15.79
N TRP A 226 7.53 -6.02 14.93
CA TRP A 226 8.28 -7.30 14.97
C TRP A 226 9.45 -7.29 15.96
N LYS A 227 9.76 -6.15 16.59
CA LYS A 227 10.90 -5.94 17.49
C LYS A 227 12.25 -6.31 16.85
N LEU A 228 12.42 -5.95 15.59
CA LEU A 228 13.62 -6.16 14.78
C LEU A 228 14.25 -4.83 14.37
N THR A 229 15.56 -4.83 14.11
CA THR A 229 16.18 -3.71 13.41
C THR A 229 15.70 -3.66 11.95
N PRO A 230 15.72 -2.49 11.26
CA PRO A 230 15.28 -2.40 9.87
C PRO A 230 15.95 -3.41 8.93
N ALA A 231 17.26 -3.65 9.08
CA ALA A 231 17.98 -4.63 8.27
C ALA A 231 17.46 -6.06 8.51
N LYS A 232 17.36 -6.46 9.79
CA LYS A 232 16.83 -7.79 10.15
C LYS A 232 15.35 -7.96 9.77
N ALA A 233 14.56 -6.89 9.82
CA ALA A 233 13.18 -6.94 9.37
C ALA A 233 13.07 -7.21 7.87
N ASN A 234 13.95 -6.61 7.05
CA ASN A 234 14.02 -6.90 5.62
C ASN A 234 14.45 -8.36 5.34
N GLU A 235 15.42 -8.88 6.06
CA GLU A 235 15.85 -10.27 5.96
C GLU A 235 14.68 -11.21 6.31
N TRP A 236 14.06 -11.00 7.47
CA TRP A 236 12.93 -11.79 7.94
C TRP A 236 11.75 -11.77 6.96
N MET A 237 11.43 -10.59 6.39
CA MET A 237 10.39 -10.45 5.38
C MET A 237 10.68 -11.31 4.15
N LYS A 238 11.91 -11.28 3.63
CA LYS A 238 12.33 -12.09 2.47
C LYS A 238 12.23 -13.59 2.75
N GLU A 239 12.68 -14.03 3.92
CA GLU A 239 12.71 -15.45 4.29
C GLU A 239 11.32 -16.00 4.58
N ASN A 240 10.43 -15.21 5.20
CA ASN A 240 9.14 -15.69 5.71
C ASN A 240 7.95 -15.20 4.89
N MET A 241 7.87 -13.87 4.63
CA MET A 241 6.69 -13.34 3.96
C MET A 241 6.66 -13.65 2.46
N PHE A 242 7.79 -13.57 1.75
CA PHE A 242 7.80 -13.84 0.30
C PHE A 242 7.49 -15.30 -0.04
N THR A 243 7.74 -16.22 0.89
CA THR A 243 7.33 -17.63 0.72
C THR A 243 5.80 -17.76 0.74
N PHE A 244 5.13 -17.00 1.58
CA PHE A 244 3.67 -17.06 1.74
C PHE A 244 2.93 -16.05 0.83
N TYR A 245 3.51 -14.86 0.67
CA TYR A 245 3.04 -13.74 -0.16
C TYR A 245 4.05 -13.46 -1.29
N PRO A 246 4.18 -14.32 -2.32
CA PRO A 246 5.14 -14.11 -3.39
C PRO A 246 4.80 -12.87 -4.21
N ASN A 247 5.83 -12.09 -4.56
CA ASN A 247 5.70 -10.92 -5.44
C ASN A 247 5.33 -11.33 -6.87
N GLY A 248 4.53 -10.53 -7.56
CA GLY A 248 4.14 -10.70 -8.95
C GLY A 248 2.73 -10.23 -9.24
N ASP A 249 2.36 -10.25 -10.51
CA ASP A 249 1.01 -9.97 -10.95
C ASP A 249 0.14 -11.22 -10.77
N LEU A 250 -0.99 -11.07 -10.08
CA LEU A 250 -1.95 -12.14 -9.84
C LEU A 250 -3.09 -12.10 -10.88
N LYS A 251 -3.42 -10.92 -11.37
CA LYS A 251 -4.38 -10.69 -12.44
C LYS A 251 -3.99 -9.45 -13.23
N ASP A 252 -4.05 -9.57 -14.55
CA ASP A 252 -3.85 -8.46 -15.46
C ASP A 252 -4.74 -8.62 -16.70
N THR A 253 -5.75 -7.79 -16.77
CA THR A 253 -6.70 -7.72 -17.90
C THR A 253 -6.77 -6.30 -18.46
N THR A 254 -5.77 -5.47 -18.17
CA THR A 254 -5.73 -4.07 -18.56
C THR A 254 -5.64 -3.85 -20.08
N ASP A 255 -5.18 -4.83 -20.83
CA ASP A 255 -5.06 -4.77 -22.30
C ASP A 255 -6.30 -5.32 -23.04
N LYS A 256 -7.35 -5.73 -22.30
CA LYS A 256 -8.59 -6.28 -22.88
C LYS A 256 -9.67 -5.25 -23.10
#